data_40e744686226fd6786cd73ee290d364c
#
_entry.id   40e744686226fd6786cd73ee290d364c
#
_cell.length_a   1.000
_cell.length_b   1.000
_cell.length_c   1.000
_cell.angle_alpha   90.00
_cell.angle_beta   90.00
_cell.angle_gamma   90.00
#
_symmetry.space_group_name_H-M   'P 1'
#
loop_
_entity.id
_entity.type
_entity.pdbx_description
1 polymer ?
#
loop_
_entity_poly.entity_id
_entity_poly.type
_entity_poly.pdbx_seq_one_letter_code
_entity_poly.pdbx_strand_id
1 'polypeptide(L)'
;MIMKREKLWNSNYIKIWIVNFLIHFSFMLIVPLLPLYLSETFSASKDTIGLVLTGYAIMALTVRPFSGFIVDNFPRKTVLIICTALFFSIFTGYLVAGSLAAFAIFRTLHGAPFGAVTVATSTVAIDVVPSSR
;
A
#
# COMPACT_ATOMS: atom_id res chain seq x y z
N MET A 1 12.12 38.46 17.19
CA MET A 1 12.66 37.64 16.08
C MET A 1 11.49 37.03 15.33
N ILE A 2 11.20 37.52 14.11
CA ILE A 2 10.08 37.01 13.31
C ILE A 2 10.53 35.68 12.74
N MET A 3 10.05 34.56 13.30
CA MET A 3 10.28 33.25 12.74
C MET A 3 9.64 33.19 11.34
N LYS A 4 10.49 33.13 10.31
CA LYS A 4 10.04 33.02 8.93
C LYS A 4 9.30 31.71 8.78
N ARG A 5 7.98 31.74 8.60
CA ARG A 5 7.12 30.56 8.46
C ARG A 5 7.49 29.83 7.16
N GLU A 6 8.09 28.67 7.28
CA GLU A 6 8.47 27.86 6.11
C GLU A 6 7.23 27.39 5.34
N LYS A 7 7.39 27.21 4.02
CA LYS A 7 6.27 26.78 3.18
C LYS A 7 6.01 25.29 3.40
N LEU A 8 4.75 24.91 3.68
CA LEU A 8 4.31 23.52 3.78
C LEU A 8 4.62 22.75 2.48
N TRP A 9 4.33 23.35 1.34
CA TRP A 9 4.58 22.79 0.01
C TRP A 9 6.05 22.93 -0.39
N ASN A 10 6.92 22.19 0.33
CA ASN A 10 8.31 22.04 -0.07
C ASN A 10 8.46 20.85 -1.05
N SER A 11 9.60 20.77 -1.74
CA SER A 11 9.87 19.74 -2.77
C SER A 11 9.73 18.32 -2.22
N ASN A 12 10.16 18.06 -1.00
CA ASN A 12 10.08 16.72 -0.39
C ASN A 12 8.64 16.34 -0.04
N TYR A 13 7.85 17.29 0.46
CA TYR A 13 6.44 17.07 0.75
C TYR A 13 5.65 16.76 -0.54
N ILE A 14 5.91 17.49 -1.62
CA ILE A 14 5.28 17.25 -2.93
C ILE A 14 5.65 15.85 -3.45
N LYS A 15 6.91 15.44 -3.35
CA LYS A 15 7.36 14.10 -3.79
C LYS A 15 6.64 12.98 -3.04
N ILE A 16 6.57 13.07 -1.72
CA ILE A 16 5.88 12.02 -0.94
C ILE A 16 4.37 12.02 -1.20
N TRP A 17 3.77 13.18 -1.41
CA TRP A 17 2.37 13.28 -1.79
C TRP A 17 2.08 12.60 -3.13
N ILE A 18 2.94 12.81 -4.15
CA ILE A 18 2.84 12.14 -5.45
C ILE A 18 2.99 10.62 -5.30
N VAL A 19 3.97 10.15 -4.54
CA VAL A 19 4.18 8.72 -4.28
C VAL A 19 2.94 8.11 -3.64
N ASN A 20 2.42 8.73 -2.59
CA ASN A 20 1.22 8.27 -1.92
C ASN A 20 -0.01 8.25 -2.84
N PHE A 21 -0.18 9.29 -3.64
CA PHE A 21 -1.25 9.35 -4.65
C PHE A 21 -1.14 8.21 -5.66
N LEU A 22 0.04 7.98 -6.24
CA LEU A 22 0.25 6.94 -7.25
C LEU A 22 0.00 5.53 -6.70
N ILE A 23 0.42 5.25 -5.46
CA ILE A 23 0.17 3.97 -4.79
C ILE A 23 -1.34 3.74 -4.62
N HIS A 24 -2.06 4.71 -4.07
CA HIS A 24 -3.49 4.58 -3.85
C HIS A 24 -4.28 4.56 -5.17
N PHE A 25 -3.88 5.36 -6.14
CA PHE A 25 -4.49 5.39 -7.46
C PHE A 25 -4.36 4.04 -8.17
N SER A 26 -3.14 3.47 -8.22
CA SER A 26 -2.89 2.14 -8.80
C SER A 26 -3.74 1.06 -8.13
N PHE A 27 -3.85 1.13 -6.80
CA PHE A 27 -4.65 0.20 -6.04
C PHE A 27 -6.15 0.35 -6.34
N MET A 28 -6.66 1.59 -6.35
CA MET A 28 -8.08 1.87 -6.60
C MET A 28 -8.52 1.54 -8.02
N LEU A 29 -7.63 1.54 -8.99
CA LEU A 29 -7.94 1.09 -10.35
C LEU A 29 -8.26 -0.40 -10.41
N ILE A 30 -7.56 -1.23 -9.63
CA ILE A 30 -7.72 -2.68 -9.70
C ILE A 30 -8.88 -3.19 -8.84
N VAL A 31 -9.20 -2.53 -7.73
CA VAL A 31 -10.20 -2.99 -6.76
C VAL A 31 -11.56 -3.29 -7.38
N PRO A 32 -12.17 -2.39 -8.17
CA PRO A 32 -13.49 -2.65 -8.76
C PRO A 32 -13.47 -3.72 -9.86
N LEU A 33 -12.31 -3.99 -10.45
CA LEU A 33 -12.15 -5.00 -11.49
C LEU A 33 -12.02 -6.41 -10.93
N LEU A 34 -11.56 -6.56 -9.68
CA LEU A 34 -11.29 -7.86 -9.08
C LEU A 34 -12.52 -8.78 -9.00
N PRO A 35 -13.70 -8.33 -8.54
CA PRO A 35 -14.88 -9.19 -8.49
C PRO A 35 -15.25 -9.72 -9.87
N LEU A 36 -15.21 -8.87 -10.89
CA LEU A 36 -15.51 -9.24 -12.27
C LEU A 36 -14.49 -10.25 -12.80
N TYR A 37 -13.19 -9.96 -12.64
CA TYR A 37 -12.11 -10.84 -13.05
C TYR A 37 -12.20 -12.22 -12.40
N LEU A 38 -12.44 -12.30 -11.09
CA LEU A 38 -12.56 -13.56 -10.35
C LEU A 38 -13.78 -14.38 -10.79
N SER A 39 -14.91 -13.73 -11.08
CA SER A 39 -16.09 -14.42 -11.56
C SER A 39 -15.93 -14.92 -13.00
N GLU A 40 -15.35 -14.13 -13.90
CA GLU A 40 -15.20 -14.50 -15.31
C GLU A 40 -14.07 -15.51 -15.54
N THR A 41 -12.93 -15.33 -14.87
CA THR A 41 -11.73 -16.17 -15.10
C THR A 41 -11.80 -17.49 -14.34
N PHE A 42 -12.26 -17.46 -13.08
CA PHE A 42 -12.25 -18.63 -12.19
C PHE A 42 -13.65 -19.14 -11.83
N SER A 43 -14.70 -18.56 -12.39
CA SER A 43 -16.09 -18.90 -12.03
C SER A 43 -16.36 -18.84 -10.53
N ALA A 44 -15.68 -17.91 -9.83
CA ALA A 44 -15.76 -17.78 -8.38
C ALA A 44 -17.16 -17.29 -7.95
N SER A 45 -17.70 -17.91 -6.89
CA SER A 45 -18.95 -17.46 -6.27
C SER A 45 -18.77 -16.13 -5.56
N LYS A 46 -19.86 -15.41 -5.31
CA LYS A 46 -19.85 -14.13 -4.58
C LYS A 46 -19.22 -14.26 -3.20
N ASP A 47 -19.48 -15.38 -2.50
CA ASP A 47 -18.91 -15.65 -1.17
C ASP A 47 -17.40 -15.85 -1.25
N THR A 48 -16.92 -16.60 -2.24
CA THR A 48 -15.49 -16.81 -2.46
C THR A 48 -14.79 -15.51 -2.81
N ILE A 49 -15.39 -14.66 -3.67
CA ILE A 49 -14.85 -13.33 -3.98
C ILE A 49 -14.75 -12.49 -2.71
N GLY A 50 -15.79 -12.49 -1.89
CA GLY A 50 -15.79 -11.80 -0.60
C GLY A 50 -14.66 -12.25 0.32
N LEU A 51 -14.42 -13.55 0.42
CA LEU A 51 -13.31 -14.12 1.23
C LEU A 51 -11.93 -13.68 0.70
N VAL A 52 -11.72 -13.73 -0.62
CA VAL A 52 -10.45 -13.30 -1.23
C VAL A 52 -10.17 -11.82 -0.96
N LEU A 53 -11.19 -10.97 -1.08
CA LEU A 53 -11.05 -9.54 -0.82
C LEU A 53 -10.85 -9.24 0.68
N THR A 54 -11.53 -9.98 1.56
CA THR A 54 -11.38 -9.84 3.01
C THR A 54 -10.00 -10.26 3.50
N GLY A 55 -9.41 -11.32 2.94
CA GLY A 55 -8.05 -11.76 3.28
C GLY A 55 -7.00 -10.65 3.12
N TYR A 56 -7.10 -9.87 2.05
CA TYR A 56 -6.27 -8.69 1.84
C TYR A 56 -6.42 -7.66 2.98
N ALA A 57 -7.65 -7.34 3.35
CA ALA A 57 -7.92 -6.33 4.37
C ALA A 57 -7.40 -6.77 5.75
N ILE A 58 -7.60 -8.03 6.11
CA ILE A 58 -7.10 -8.60 7.36
C ILE A 58 -5.57 -8.53 7.40
N MET A 59 -4.89 -8.94 6.34
CA MET A 59 -3.43 -8.90 6.27
C MET A 59 -2.91 -7.46 6.38
N ALA A 60 -3.52 -6.51 5.66
CA ALA A 60 -3.13 -5.10 5.73
C ALA A 60 -3.28 -4.52 7.15
N LEU A 61 -4.37 -4.83 7.84
CA LEU A 61 -4.61 -4.39 9.22
C LEU A 61 -3.63 -5.04 10.20
N THR A 62 -3.37 -6.34 10.06
CA THR A 62 -2.46 -7.08 10.93
C THR A 62 -1.03 -6.57 10.85
N VAL A 63 -0.58 -6.19 9.66
CA VAL A 63 0.81 -5.74 9.44
C VAL A 63 1.04 -4.30 9.92
N ARG A 64 0.02 -3.46 10.02
CA ARG A 64 0.17 -2.04 10.40
C ARG A 64 0.92 -1.79 11.71
N PRO A 65 0.63 -2.47 12.83
CA PRO A 65 1.38 -2.28 14.08
C PRO A 65 2.88 -2.61 13.93
N PHE A 66 3.18 -3.71 13.23
CA PHE A 66 4.55 -4.12 12.96
C PHE A 66 5.28 -3.14 12.03
N SER A 67 4.57 -2.56 11.08
CA SER A 67 5.10 -1.55 10.17
C SER A 67 5.49 -0.28 10.91
N GLY A 68 4.72 0.14 11.91
CA GLY A 68 5.07 1.25 12.80
C GLY A 68 6.42 0.99 13.48
N PHE A 69 6.58 -0.17 14.10
CA PHE A 69 7.85 -0.56 14.71
C PHE A 69 9.02 -0.56 13.72
N ILE A 70 8.83 -1.08 12.50
CA ILE A 70 9.87 -1.12 11.47
C ILE A 70 10.26 0.30 11.04
N VAL A 71 9.29 1.17 10.79
CA VAL A 71 9.51 2.55 10.36
C VAL A 71 10.21 3.38 11.44
N ASP A 72 9.99 3.08 12.72
CA ASP A 72 10.63 3.78 13.83
C ASP A 72 12.08 3.31 14.08
N ASN A 73 12.41 2.06 13.77
CA ASN A 73 13.72 1.46 14.04
C ASN A 73 14.66 1.39 12.84
N PHE A 74 14.17 1.59 11.62
CA PHE A 74 14.96 1.53 10.40
C PHE A 74 14.86 2.83 9.58
N PRO A 75 15.82 3.11 8.68
CA PRO A 75 15.77 4.29 7.82
C PRO A 75 14.47 4.34 7.02
N ARG A 76 13.63 5.31 7.31
CA ARG A 76 12.25 5.45 6.76
C ARG A 76 12.21 5.43 5.24
N LYS A 77 13.18 6.08 4.59
CA LYS A 77 13.32 6.07 3.13
C LYS A 77 13.53 4.65 2.58
N THR A 78 14.40 3.87 3.22
CA THR A 78 14.70 2.49 2.82
C THR A 78 13.47 1.60 3.01
N VAL A 79 12.79 1.71 4.14
CA VAL A 79 11.54 0.97 4.41
C VAL A 79 10.50 1.31 3.35
N LEU A 80 10.29 2.59 3.03
CA LEU A 80 9.35 3.03 2.01
C LEU A 80 9.68 2.45 0.63
N ILE A 81 10.94 2.47 0.22
CA ILE A 81 11.38 1.93 -1.08
C ILE A 81 11.13 0.42 -1.15
N ILE A 82 11.52 -0.34 -0.12
CA ILE A 82 11.36 -1.80 -0.08
C ILE A 82 9.87 -2.17 -0.10
N CYS A 83 9.07 -1.54 0.75
CA CYS A 83 7.63 -1.83 0.81
C CYS A 83 6.91 -1.46 -0.49
N THR A 84 7.30 -0.36 -1.14
CA THR A 84 6.75 0.04 -2.43
C THR A 84 7.16 -0.95 -3.53
N ALA A 85 8.41 -1.39 -3.55
CA ALA A 85 8.88 -2.40 -4.49
C ALA A 85 8.13 -3.73 -4.32
N LEU A 86 7.94 -4.19 -3.10
CA LEU A 86 7.14 -5.38 -2.79
C LEU A 86 5.68 -5.21 -3.21
N PHE A 87 5.09 -4.05 -2.94
CA PHE A 87 3.72 -3.74 -3.35
C PHE A 87 3.52 -3.88 -4.86
N PHE A 88 4.41 -3.28 -5.66
CA PHE A 88 4.32 -3.39 -7.12
C PHE A 88 4.72 -4.77 -7.65
N SER A 89 5.65 -5.47 -7.00
CA SER A 89 6.05 -6.82 -7.41
C SER A 89 4.90 -7.82 -7.33
N ILE A 90 4.00 -7.69 -6.36
CA ILE A 90 2.87 -8.61 -6.22
C ILE A 90 1.85 -8.45 -7.36
N PHE A 91 1.76 -7.29 -8.00
CA PHE A 91 0.93 -7.16 -9.21
C PHE A 91 1.35 -8.11 -10.32
N THR A 92 2.64 -8.41 -10.45
CA THR A 92 3.10 -9.42 -11.41
C THR A 92 2.63 -10.82 -11.05
N GLY A 93 2.47 -11.11 -9.76
CA GLY A 93 1.92 -12.37 -9.27
C GLY A 93 0.48 -12.62 -9.76
N TYR A 94 -0.32 -11.59 -9.90
CA TYR A 94 -1.68 -11.74 -10.45
C TYR A 94 -1.69 -12.19 -11.91
N LEU A 95 -0.68 -11.82 -12.70
CA LEU A 95 -0.55 -12.22 -14.10
C LEU A 95 -0.18 -13.69 -14.27
N VAL A 96 0.51 -14.25 -13.28
CA VAL A 96 0.98 -15.67 -13.32
C VAL A 96 0.10 -16.60 -12.47
N ALA A 97 -0.88 -16.08 -11.77
CA ALA A 97 -1.80 -16.86 -10.96
C ALA A 97 -2.73 -17.71 -11.84
N GLY A 98 -2.36 -18.95 -12.05
CA GLY A 98 -3.10 -19.92 -12.89
C GLY A 98 -4.30 -20.57 -12.20
N SER A 99 -4.57 -20.28 -10.93
CA SER A 99 -5.70 -20.80 -10.16
C SER A 99 -6.26 -19.78 -9.19
N LEU A 100 -7.52 -19.98 -8.79
CA LEU A 100 -8.18 -19.15 -7.78
C LEU A 100 -7.42 -19.17 -6.45
N ALA A 101 -6.91 -20.34 -6.02
CA ALA A 101 -6.13 -20.47 -4.80
C ALA A 101 -4.82 -19.66 -4.87
N ALA A 102 -4.07 -19.74 -5.96
CA ALA A 102 -2.86 -18.96 -6.17
C ALA A 102 -3.18 -17.45 -6.16
N PHE A 103 -4.24 -17.04 -6.84
CA PHE A 103 -4.69 -15.64 -6.83
C PHE A 103 -5.05 -15.16 -5.42
N ALA A 104 -5.78 -15.96 -4.65
CA ALA A 104 -6.16 -15.64 -3.27
C ALA A 104 -4.93 -15.47 -2.36
N ILE A 105 -3.90 -16.30 -2.54
CA ILE A 105 -2.63 -16.20 -1.80
C ILE A 105 -1.92 -14.88 -2.16
N PHE A 106 -1.75 -14.56 -3.44
CA PHE A 106 -1.15 -13.31 -3.86
C PHE A 106 -1.94 -12.09 -3.37
N ARG A 107 -3.27 -12.17 -3.43
CA ARG A 107 -4.14 -11.07 -2.95
C ARG A 107 -4.00 -10.85 -1.45
N THR A 108 -3.98 -11.91 -0.67
CA THR A 108 -3.79 -11.82 0.79
C THR A 108 -2.41 -11.28 1.13
N LEU A 109 -1.34 -11.80 0.51
CA LEU A 109 0.02 -11.32 0.70
C LEU A 109 0.20 -9.86 0.29
N HIS A 110 -0.54 -9.39 -0.72
CA HIS A 110 -0.49 -7.98 -1.16
C HIS A 110 -0.95 -7.00 -0.08
N GLY A 111 -1.78 -7.44 0.86
CA GLY A 111 -2.18 -6.64 2.01
C GLY A 111 -1.02 -6.23 2.91
N ALA A 112 0.01 -7.07 3.03
CA ALA A 112 1.17 -6.80 3.88
C ALA A 112 1.97 -5.56 3.41
N PRO A 113 2.51 -5.51 2.18
CA PRO A 113 3.23 -4.34 1.72
C PRO A 113 2.35 -3.10 1.59
N PHE A 114 1.05 -3.24 1.30
CA PHE A 114 0.12 -2.11 1.31
C PHE A 114 -0.04 -1.52 2.70
N GLY A 115 -0.26 -2.35 3.72
CA GLY A 115 -0.32 -1.91 5.11
C GLY A 115 0.96 -1.19 5.54
N ALA A 116 2.12 -1.75 5.19
CA ALA A 116 3.42 -1.17 5.50
C ALA A 116 3.68 0.15 4.76
N VAL A 117 3.38 0.22 3.46
CA VAL A 117 3.56 1.41 2.65
C VAL A 117 2.69 2.57 3.14
N THR A 118 1.45 2.32 3.54
CA THR A 118 0.57 3.37 4.06
C THR A 118 1.08 3.98 5.37
N VAL A 119 1.67 3.17 6.24
CA VAL A 119 2.34 3.67 7.46
C VAL A 119 3.59 4.45 7.11
N ALA A 120 4.47 3.89 6.26
CA ALA A 120 5.73 4.53 5.87
C ALA A 120 5.52 5.87 5.16
N THR A 121 4.57 5.98 4.22
CA THR A 121 4.27 7.24 3.52
C THR A 121 3.74 8.30 4.48
N SER A 122 2.87 7.93 5.41
CA SER A 122 2.33 8.84 6.42
C SER A 122 3.43 9.37 7.34
N THR A 123 4.33 8.50 7.80
CA THR A 123 5.44 8.87 8.68
C THR A 123 6.44 9.77 7.97
N VAL A 124 6.83 9.44 6.73
CA VAL A 124 7.73 10.28 5.93
C VAL A 124 7.07 11.63 5.61
N ALA A 125 5.77 11.68 5.37
CA ALA A 125 5.05 12.92 5.13
C ALA A 125 5.12 13.87 6.34
N ILE A 126 4.99 13.32 7.55
CA ILE A 126 5.13 14.09 8.80
C ILE A 126 6.56 14.63 8.96
N ASP A 127 7.57 13.81 8.66
CA ASP A 127 8.99 14.19 8.80
C ASP A 127 9.41 15.34 7.89
N VAL A 128 8.78 15.46 6.72
CA VAL A 128 9.13 16.53 5.76
C VAL A 128 8.30 17.80 5.94
N VAL A 129 7.37 17.79 6.88
CA VAL A 129 6.63 19.00 7.29
C VAL A 129 7.55 19.87 8.15
N PRO A 130 7.67 21.19 7.86
CA PRO A 130 8.47 22.10 8.67
C PRO A 130 7.98 22.17 10.13
N SER A 131 8.92 22.18 11.09
CA SER A 131 8.63 22.25 12.53
C SER A 131 7.88 23.51 12.97
N SER A 132 7.82 24.53 12.09
CA SER A 132 7.04 25.77 12.29
C SER A 132 5.54 25.61 11.94
N ARG A 133 5.11 24.42 11.59
CA ARG A 133 3.74 24.04 11.23
C ARG A 133 3.26 22.89 12.08
#